data_87cd9ed513c2362898a32f85929cd45b
#
_entry.id   87cd9ed513c2362898a32f85929cd45b
#
_cell.length_a   1.000
_cell.length_b   1.000
_cell.length_c   1.000
_cell.angle_alpha   90.00
_cell.angle_beta   90.00
_cell.angle_gamma   90.00
#
_symmetry.space_group_name_H-M   'P 1'
#
loop_
_entity.id
_entity.type
_entity.pdbx_description
1 polymer ?
#
loop_
_entity_poly.entity_id
_entity_poly.type
_entity_poly.pdbx_seq_one_letter_code
_entity_poly.pdbx_strand_id
1 'polypeptide(L)'
;MTAQLPGILSRRSLVKGVIAALSGLGSGPFVTGQEAKVPGRATEAEEIAKVEKLLRAARLGPLHNTRSAHFLAVGDAPESHQRQALAVCEALGEAFLVHFRGRGFTVEYPDLRLTVIALRDQDSYAALLADAPGKDVGGHYDLETNRLVIFDFRSQQAAIVAQAERVNLFTLVHETAHQLSFNTGILNRQVDLPVCVSEGLATYVELWRPGVKNAIGGVNRPRIEALRQAVDWIRIGDLLVDDTAFEPKTEQLAYAESWLLVHYLLRASSRQPRFRQYLAEVQGSNKPADRTRIAEKTLGPLAKLDHELKDEARKYLRG
;
A
#
# COMPACT_ATOMS: atom_id res chain seq x y z
N MET A 1 10.14 -15.93 -21.38
CA MET A 1 8.86 -15.94 -20.63
C MET A 1 8.93 -14.81 -19.62
N THR A 2 8.39 -13.67 -19.98
CA THR A 2 8.27 -12.49 -19.11
C THR A 2 7.24 -12.80 -18.03
N ALA A 3 7.67 -12.87 -16.78
CA ALA A 3 6.76 -12.98 -15.66
C ALA A 3 5.96 -11.67 -15.56
N GLN A 4 4.68 -11.73 -15.87
CA GLN A 4 3.73 -10.66 -15.66
C GLN A 4 3.62 -10.43 -14.14
N LEU A 5 3.76 -9.18 -13.69
CA LEU A 5 3.57 -8.84 -12.29
C LEU A 5 2.07 -8.95 -11.95
N PRO A 6 1.71 -9.43 -10.75
CA PRO A 6 0.31 -9.45 -10.32
C PRO A 6 -0.28 -8.04 -10.34
N GLY A 7 -1.49 -7.92 -10.86
CA GLY A 7 -2.30 -6.70 -10.81
C GLY A 7 -2.68 -6.39 -9.36
N ILE A 8 -2.57 -5.13 -8.97
CA ILE A 8 -2.94 -4.66 -7.65
C ILE A 8 -4.27 -3.92 -7.80
N LEU A 9 -5.25 -4.23 -6.94
CA LEU A 9 -6.54 -3.57 -6.96
C LEU A 9 -6.39 -2.08 -6.64
N SER A 10 -6.92 -1.21 -7.50
CA SER A 10 -6.93 0.23 -7.25
C SER A 10 -7.91 0.58 -6.12
N ARG A 11 -7.63 1.67 -5.36
CA ARG A 11 -8.50 2.20 -4.28
C ARG A 11 -9.99 2.28 -4.65
N ARG A 12 -10.34 2.56 -5.92
CA ARG A 12 -11.74 2.70 -6.40
C ARG A 12 -12.47 1.36 -6.58
N SER A 13 -11.75 0.28 -6.80
CA SER A 13 -12.38 -1.06 -6.94
C SER A 13 -12.83 -1.62 -5.59
N LEU A 14 -12.14 -1.29 -4.49
CA LEU A 14 -12.49 -1.70 -3.13
C LEU A 14 -13.66 -0.93 -2.52
N VAL A 15 -13.86 0.35 -2.89
CA VAL A 15 -14.93 1.22 -2.34
C VAL A 15 -16.33 0.81 -2.82
N LYS A 16 -16.47 0.05 -3.92
CA LYS A 16 -17.78 -0.33 -4.45
C LYS A 16 -18.39 -1.61 -3.85
N GLY A 17 -17.63 -2.38 -3.09
CA GLY A 17 -18.05 -3.71 -2.60
C GLY A 17 -18.66 -3.77 -1.19
N VAL A 18 -18.59 -2.72 -0.37
CA VAL A 18 -18.98 -2.78 1.06
C VAL A 18 -20.12 -1.82 1.46
N ILE A 19 -20.72 -1.06 0.53
CA ILE A 19 -21.87 -0.20 0.86
C ILE A 19 -23.18 -0.94 0.53
N ALA A 20 -23.50 -1.97 1.29
CA ALA A 20 -24.86 -2.52 1.35
C ALA A 20 -25.09 -3.27 2.67
N ALA A 21 -25.10 -2.59 3.78
CA ALA A 21 -25.89 -2.95 4.96
C ALA A 21 -25.55 -1.98 6.13
N LEU A 22 -26.32 -0.93 6.28
CA LEU A 22 -26.71 -0.29 7.54
C LEU A 22 -27.17 1.16 7.29
N SER A 23 -28.31 1.31 6.62
CA SER A 23 -29.13 2.52 6.69
C SER A 23 -30.39 2.19 7.48
N GLY A 24 -30.46 2.69 8.70
CA GLY A 24 -31.61 2.51 9.57
C GLY A 24 -31.57 3.44 10.79
N LEU A 25 -32.18 4.64 10.61
CA LEU A 25 -32.95 5.39 11.62
C LEU A 25 -32.29 6.05 12.85
N GLY A 26 -32.58 7.33 12.97
CA GLY A 26 -32.76 7.97 14.25
C GLY A 26 -32.31 9.43 14.38
N SER A 27 -33.15 10.37 13.91
CA SER A 27 -33.06 11.79 14.31
C SER A 27 -33.61 11.99 15.71
N GLY A 28 -32.78 12.46 16.65
CA GLY A 28 -33.16 12.90 18.01
C GLY A 28 -32.35 14.14 18.40
N PRO A 29 -32.88 15.01 19.30
CA PRO A 29 -32.53 16.41 19.41
C PRO A 29 -31.25 16.71 20.18
N PHE A 30 -30.64 17.84 19.82
CA PHE A 30 -29.52 18.48 20.51
C PHE A 30 -29.70 18.61 22.01
N VAL A 31 -28.75 18.08 22.80
CA VAL A 31 -28.54 18.40 24.20
C VAL A 31 -27.13 18.96 24.34
N THR A 32 -27.07 20.13 24.94
CA THR A 32 -25.89 20.94 25.23
C THR A 32 -24.99 20.30 26.29
N GLY A 33 -23.67 20.35 26.09
CA GLY A 33 -22.70 20.41 27.15
C GLY A 33 -22.29 19.09 27.79
N GLN A 34 -21.50 18.27 27.10
CA GLN A 34 -20.58 17.34 27.75
C GLN A 34 -19.25 17.39 27.01
N GLU A 35 -18.16 17.55 27.76
CA GLU A 35 -16.80 17.43 27.25
C GLU A 35 -16.71 16.16 26.38
N ALA A 36 -16.34 16.32 25.11
CA ALA A 36 -16.18 15.20 24.18
C ALA A 36 -15.11 14.28 24.76
N LYS A 37 -15.51 13.18 25.38
CA LYS A 37 -14.63 12.03 25.61
C LYS A 37 -14.03 11.68 24.26
N VAL A 38 -12.70 11.84 24.13
CA VAL A 38 -11.95 11.26 23.03
C VAL A 38 -12.36 9.79 22.94
N PRO A 39 -12.87 9.29 21.81
CA PRO A 39 -13.25 7.90 21.68
C PRO A 39 -12.06 7.05 22.09
N GLY A 40 -12.22 6.19 23.11
CA GLY A 40 -11.15 5.34 23.61
C GLY A 40 -10.53 4.56 22.44
N ARG A 41 -9.22 4.61 22.31
CA ARG A 41 -8.46 3.86 21.30
C ARG A 41 -8.88 2.40 21.42
N ALA A 42 -9.35 1.79 20.32
CA ALA A 42 -9.75 0.39 20.32
C ALA A 42 -8.58 -0.47 20.82
N THR A 43 -8.85 -1.36 21.75
CA THR A 43 -7.84 -2.27 22.29
C THR A 43 -7.51 -3.36 21.27
N GLU A 44 -6.36 -4.01 21.41
CA GLU A 44 -6.00 -5.16 20.57
C GLU A 44 -7.05 -6.28 20.66
N ALA A 45 -7.62 -6.51 21.85
CA ALA A 45 -8.67 -7.51 22.03
C ALA A 45 -9.95 -7.17 21.25
N GLU A 46 -10.33 -5.89 21.23
CA GLU A 46 -11.46 -5.43 20.42
C GLU A 46 -11.20 -5.56 18.93
N GLU A 47 -9.96 -5.31 18.48
CA GLU A 47 -9.58 -5.49 17.08
C GLU A 47 -9.65 -6.97 16.69
N ILE A 48 -9.09 -7.87 17.50
CA ILE A 48 -9.23 -9.32 17.27
C ILE A 48 -10.70 -9.72 17.16
N ALA A 49 -11.53 -9.30 18.11
CA ALA A 49 -12.95 -9.65 18.11
C ALA A 49 -13.69 -9.12 16.87
N LYS A 50 -13.35 -7.90 16.39
CA LYS A 50 -13.92 -7.34 15.15
C LYS A 50 -13.52 -8.16 13.92
N VAL A 51 -12.23 -8.52 13.80
CA VAL A 51 -11.74 -9.32 12.68
C VAL A 51 -12.32 -10.72 12.72
N GLU A 52 -12.34 -11.38 13.88
CA GLU A 52 -12.96 -12.70 14.02
C GLU A 52 -14.45 -12.70 13.65
N LYS A 53 -15.20 -11.68 14.08
CA LYS A 53 -16.61 -11.53 13.69
C LYS A 53 -16.78 -11.42 12.18
N LEU A 54 -15.92 -10.65 11.51
CA LEU A 54 -15.92 -10.49 10.06
C LEU A 54 -15.63 -11.83 9.37
N LEU A 55 -14.59 -12.56 9.80
CA LEU A 55 -14.20 -13.84 9.24
C LEU A 55 -15.27 -14.93 9.45
N ARG A 56 -15.88 -14.99 10.64
CA ARG A 56 -17.00 -15.91 10.91
C ARG A 56 -18.23 -15.59 10.06
N ALA A 57 -18.53 -14.32 9.80
CA ALA A 57 -19.61 -13.92 8.90
C ALA A 57 -19.35 -14.42 7.46
N ALA A 58 -18.09 -14.45 7.02
CA ALA A 58 -17.65 -15.05 5.77
C ALA A 58 -17.54 -16.59 5.82
N ARG A 59 -17.94 -17.23 6.94
CA ARG A 59 -17.88 -18.67 7.18
C ARG A 59 -16.46 -19.26 7.14
N LEU A 60 -15.46 -18.45 7.50
CA LEU A 60 -14.07 -18.88 7.58
C LEU A 60 -13.73 -19.43 8.96
N GLY A 61 -12.84 -20.42 9.00
CA GLY A 61 -12.32 -21.05 10.21
C GLY A 61 -11.70 -22.42 9.95
N PRO A 62 -10.99 -22.99 10.91
CA PRO A 62 -10.73 -22.45 12.26
C PRO A 62 -9.88 -21.15 12.21
N LEU A 63 -10.10 -20.25 13.17
CA LEU A 63 -9.37 -18.97 13.24
C LEU A 63 -8.21 -19.07 14.22
N HIS A 64 -7.08 -18.47 13.84
CA HIS A 64 -5.87 -18.33 14.64
C HIS A 64 -5.50 -16.85 14.78
N ASN A 65 -4.76 -16.52 15.85
CA ASN A 65 -4.12 -15.22 15.97
C ASN A 65 -2.69 -15.37 16.45
N THR A 66 -1.80 -14.56 15.88
CA THR A 66 -0.37 -14.57 16.16
C THR A 66 0.11 -13.13 16.32
N ARG A 67 1.05 -12.90 17.21
CA ARG A 67 1.59 -11.58 17.51
C ARG A 67 3.09 -11.53 17.27
N SER A 68 3.55 -10.38 16.82
CA SER A 68 4.96 -9.99 16.86
C SER A 68 5.11 -8.67 17.62
N ALA A 69 6.25 -8.00 17.54
CA ALA A 69 6.44 -6.74 18.26
C ALA A 69 5.46 -5.65 17.82
N HIS A 70 5.29 -5.47 16.50
CA HIS A 70 4.51 -4.37 15.93
C HIS A 70 3.33 -4.82 15.06
N PHE A 71 3.15 -6.13 14.86
CA PHE A 71 2.07 -6.66 14.03
C PHE A 71 1.24 -7.72 14.74
N LEU A 72 -0.03 -7.82 14.34
CA LEU A 72 -1.00 -8.80 14.78
C LEU A 72 -1.58 -9.49 13.54
N ALA A 73 -1.43 -10.80 13.43
CA ALA A 73 -2.11 -11.59 12.42
C ALA A 73 -3.38 -12.23 13.01
N VAL A 74 -4.48 -12.20 12.26
CA VAL A 74 -5.74 -12.91 12.57
C VAL A 74 -6.27 -13.50 11.28
N GLY A 75 -6.66 -14.77 11.28
CA GLY A 75 -7.19 -15.41 10.07
C GLY A 75 -7.32 -16.91 10.16
N ASP A 76 -7.74 -17.54 9.07
CA ASP A 76 -7.86 -18.98 8.94
C ASP A 76 -6.61 -19.67 8.35
N ALA A 77 -5.55 -18.86 8.06
CA ALA A 77 -4.25 -19.41 7.70
C ALA A 77 -3.60 -20.12 8.90
N PRO A 78 -2.84 -21.20 8.66
CA PRO A 78 -2.08 -21.88 9.71
C PRO A 78 -1.18 -20.90 10.47
N GLU A 79 -1.01 -21.07 11.78
CA GLU A 79 -0.15 -20.21 12.61
C GLU A 79 1.29 -20.13 12.11
N SER A 80 1.82 -21.20 11.49
CA SER A 80 3.15 -21.20 10.89
C SER A 80 3.26 -20.17 9.76
N HIS A 81 2.24 -20.08 8.90
CA HIS A 81 2.16 -19.08 7.84
C HIS A 81 2.00 -17.67 8.42
N GLN A 82 1.13 -17.50 9.42
CA GLN A 82 0.99 -16.21 10.11
C GLN A 82 2.32 -15.75 10.70
N ARG A 83 3.05 -16.61 11.41
CA ARG A 83 4.37 -16.27 11.97
C ARG A 83 5.40 -15.89 10.90
N GLN A 84 5.42 -16.61 9.77
CA GLN A 84 6.30 -16.27 8.65
C GLN A 84 5.96 -14.90 8.04
N ALA A 85 4.68 -14.61 7.81
CA ALA A 85 4.24 -13.33 7.31
C ALA A 85 4.62 -12.17 8.26
N LEU A 86 4.36 -12.33 9.57
CA LEU A 86 4.73 -11.32 10.56
C LEU A 86 6.24 -11.12 10.65
N ALA A 87 7.05 -12.16 10.52
CA ALA A 87 8.51 -12.02 10.51
C ALA A 87 9.01 -11.19 9.32
N VAL A 88 8.36 -11.33 8.15
CA VAL A 88 8.65 -10.49 6.98
C VAL A 88 8.21 -9.04 7.23
N CYS A 89 7.01 -8.82 7.78
CA CYS A 89 6.50 -7.48 8.09
C CYS A 89 7.42 -6.76 9.09
N GLU A 90 7.89 -7.43 10.15
CA GLU A 90 8.82 -6.84 11.13
C GLU A 90 10.15 -6.46 10.49
N ALA A 91 10.77 -7.39 9.75
CA ALA A 91 12.05 -7.15 9.12
C ALA A 91 11.97 -6.03 8.04
N LEU A 92 10.87 -5.98 7.30
CA LEU A 92 10.60 -4.89 6.37
C LEU A 92 10.39 -3.56 7.12
N GLY A 93 9.62 -3.57 8.19
CA GLY A 93 9.32 -2.38 8.98
C GLY A 93 10.58 -1.75 9.57
N GLU A 94 11.49 -2.55 10.14
CA GLU A 94 12.80 -2.06 10.60
C GLU A 94 13.60 -1.43 9.47
N ALA A 95 13.72 -2.12 8.33
CA ALA A 95 14.43 -1.62 7.17
C ALA A 95 13.80 -0.33 6.62
N PHE A 96 12.45 -0.26 6.60
CA PHE A 96 11.66 0.90 6.18
C PHE A 96 11.93 2.12 7.06
N LEU A 97 11.84 1.97 8.39
CA LEU A 97 12.09 3.07 9.32
C LEU A 97 13.53 3.58 9.21
N VAL A 98 14.52 2.71 9.17
CA VAL A 98 15.93 3.08 8.98
C VAL A 98 16.13 3.83 7.67
N HIS A 99 15.55 3.32 6.58
CA HIS A 99 15.68 3.90 5.24
C HIS A 99 15.10 5.31 5.15
N PHE A 100 13.89 5.51 5.68
CA PHE A 100 13.21 6.81 5.61
C PHE A 100 13.77 7.82 6.63
N ARG A 101 14.19 7.39 7.82
CA ARG A 101 14.93 8.26 8.76
C ARG A 101 16.22 8.79 8.14
N GLY A 102 16.97 7.92 7.44
CA GLY A 102 18.17 8.33 6.70
C GLY A 102 17.92 9.34 5.58
N ARG A 103 16.66 9.56 5.20
CA ARG A 103 16.20 10.56 4.22
C ARG A 103 15.49 11.75 4.86
N GLY A 104 15.60 11.87 6.18
CA GLY A 104 15.07 12.99 6.96
C GLY A 104 13.57 12.95 7.20
N PHE A 105 12.92 11.78 7.07
CA PHE A 105 11.54 11.60 7.51
C PHE A 105 11.50 11.29 9.01
N THR A 106 10.51 11.85 9.70
CA THR A 106 10.17 11.45 11.06
C THR A 106 9.20 10.27 10.96
N VAL A 107 9.69 9.07 11.22
CA VAL A 107 8.90 7.84 11.13
C VAL A 107 9.09 6.98 12.37
N GLU A 108 7.97 6.47 12.90
CA GLU A 108 7.92 5.60 14.08
C GLU A 108 6.75 4.63 13.97
N TYR A 109 6.81 3.52 14.69
CA TYR A 109 5.67 2.63 14.78
C TYR A 109 4.55 3.26 15.62
N PRO A 110 3.29 2.96 15.29
CA PRO A 110 2.17 3.32 16.16
C PRO A 110 2.21 2.49 17.45
N ASP A 111 1.55 2.99 18.51
CA ASP A 111 1.47 2.29 19.80
C ASP A 111 0.71 0.95 19.71
N LEU A 112 -0.24 0.84 18.77
CA LEU A 112 -0.98 -0.39 18.53
C LEU A 112 -0.38 -1.19 17.39
N ARG A 113 -0.41 -2.52 17.52
CA ARG A 113 0.03 -3.42 16.45
C ARG A 113 -0.79 -3.22 15.19
N LEU A 114 -0.12 -3.29 14.06
CA LEU A 114 -0.73 -3.24 12.73
C LEU A 114 -1.38 -4.58 12.41
N THR A 115 -2.63 -4.55 11.98
CA THR A 115 -3.42 -5.77 11.76
C THR A 115 -3.18 -6.36 10.36
N VAL A 116 -2.91 -7.65 10.33
CA VAL A 116 -2.79 -8.48 9.12
C VAL A 116 -3.88 -9.56 9.16
N ILE A 117 -4.80 -9.56 8.22
CA ILE A 117 -5.74 -10.67 8.01
C ILE A 117 -5.02 -11.68 7.12
N ALA A 118 -4.64 -12.82 7.70
CA ALA A 118 -3.91 -13.87 6.99
C ALA A 118 -4.86 -15.03 6.67
N LEU A 119 -5.14 -15.22 5.39
CA LEU A 119 -6.10 -16.20 4.88
C LEU A 119 -5.37 -17.41 4.30
N ARG A 120 -6.01 -18.57 4.44
CA ARG A 120 -5.44 -19.88 4.06
C ARG A 120 -5.18 -19.98 2.55
N ASP A 121 -6.09 -19.44 1.74
CA ASP A 121 -6.07 -19.58 0.28
C ASP A 121 -6.93 -18.52 -0.41
N GLN A 122 -6.99 -18.57 -1.74
CA GLN A 122 -7.77 -17.63 -2.56
C GLN A 122 -9.29 -17.79 -2.33
N ASP A 123 -9.77 -18.99 -2.01
CA ASP A 123 -11.20 -19.22 -1.74
C ASP A 123 -11.62 -18.52 -0.44
N SER A 124 -10.77 -18.57 0.60
CA SER A 124 -10.96 -17.80 1.82
C SER A 124 -10.94 -16.29 1.55
N TYR A 125 -10.05 -15.82 0.67
CA TYR A 125 -9.98 -14.43 0.27
C TYR A 125 -11.23 -13.98 -0.50
N ALA A 126 -11.69 -14.80 -1.47
CA ALA A 126 -12.92 -14.55 -2.22
C ALA A 126 -14.17 -14.53 -1.30
N ALA A 127 -14.22 -15.44 -0.35
CA ALA A 127 -15.32 -15.51 0.62
C ALA A 127 -15.36 -14.24 1.53
N LEU A 128 -14.19 -13.71 1.92
CA LEU A 128 -14.11 -12.49 2.72
C LEU A 128 -14.57 -11.26 1.95
N LEU A 129 -14.20 -11.12 0.68
CA LEU A 129 -14.55 -9.98 -0.15
C LEU A 129 -15.94 -10.07 -0.77
N ALA A 130 -16.60 -11.22 -0.69
CA ALA A 130 -17.85 -11.53 -1.42
C ALA A 130 -17.74 -11.32 -2.95
N ASP A 131 -16.53 -11.37 -3.48
CA ASP A 131 -16.21 -11.21 -4.91
C ASP A 131 -14.99 -12.06 -5.26
N ALA A 132 -14.92 -12.51 -6.51
CA ALA A 132 -13.74 -13.25 -6.98
C ALA A 132 -12.58 -12.30 -7.24
N PRO A 133 -11.42 -12.48 -6.59
CA PRO A 133 -10.26 -11.65 -6.85
C PRO A 133 -9.79 -11.84 -8.30
N GLY A 134 -9.25 -10.79 -8.90
CA GLY A 134 -8.58 -10.89 -10.18
C GLY A 134 -7.44 -11.93 -10.13
N LYS A 135 -7.10 -12.53 -11.27
CA LYS A 135 -6.10 -13.63 -11.37
C LYS A 135 -4.73 -13.30 -10.79
N ASP A 136 -4.43 -12.00 -10.67
CA ASP A 136 -3.13 -11.50 -10.25
C ASP A 136 -3.16 -10.78 -8.89
N VAL A 137 -4.24 -10.94 -8.12
CA VAL A 137 -4.41 -10.30 -6.81
C VAL A 137 -3.94 -11.26 -5.72
N GLY A 138 -2.88 -10.90 -5.01
CA GLY A 138 -2.31 -11.70 -3.91
C GLY A 138 -2.67 -11.21 -2.52
N GLY A 139 -3.32 -10.07 -2.42
CA GLY A 139 -3.69 -9.38 -1.19
C GLY A 139 -3.95 -7.91 -1.46
N HIS A 140 -4.27 -7.17 -0.41
CA HIS A 140 -4.40 -5.72 -0.48
C HIS A 140 -4.28 -5.08 0.91
N TYR A 141 -3.91 -3.82 0.94
CA TYR A 141 -4.05 -2.98 2.13
C TYR A 141 -5.36 -2.19 2.04
N ASP A 142 -6.27 -2.45 2.96
CA ASP A 142 -7.52 -1.71 3.10
C ASP A 142 -7.28 -0.44 3.92
N LEU A 143 -7.32 0.69 3.23
CA LEU A 143 -7.09 2.00 3.82
C LEU A 143 -8.18 2.41 4.81
N GLU A 144 -9.43 2.00 4.59
CA GLU A 144 -10.57 2.37 5.44
C GLU A 144 -10.47 1.64 6.80
N THR A 145 -10.31 0.33 6.77
CA THR A 145 -10.21 -0.47 8.00
C THR A 145 -8.81 -0.51 8.59
N ASN A 146 -7.79 -0.02 7.85
CA ASN A 146 -6.37 -0.07 8.22
C ASN A 146 -5.84 -1.51 8.38
N ARG A 147 -6.29 -2.42 7.55
CA ARG A 147 -5.91 -3.82 7.61
C ARG A 147 -5.19 -4.25 6.35
N LEU A 148 -4.14 -5.01 6.53
CA LEU A 148 -3.50 -5.75 5.45
C LEU A 148 -4.23 -7.08 5.30
N VAL A 149 -4.67 -7.45 4.11
CA VAL A 149 -5.30 -8.75 3.81
C VAL A 149 -4.42 -9.51 2.84
N ILE A 150 -4.01 -10.70 3.20
CA ILE A 150 -3.18 -11.60 2.39
C ILE A 150 -3.71 -13.02 2.41
N PHE A 151 -3.35 -13.82 1.42
CA PHE A 151 -3.58 -15.26 1.43
C PHE A 151 -2.36 -16.05 0.92
N ASP A 152 -2.33 -17.35 1.20
CA ASP A 152 -1.22 -18.22 0.81
C ASP A 152 -1.44 -18.79 -0.60
N PHE A 153 -0.62 -18.38 -1.56
CA PHE A 153 -0.64 -18.89 -2.93
C PHE A 153 -0.19 -20.34 -3.07
N ARG A 154 0.51 -20.90 -2.08
CA ARG A 154 1.03 -22.27 -2.16
C ARG A 154 -0.07 -23.32 -2.22
N SER A 155 -1.25 -23.00 -1.70
CA SER A 155 -2.41 -23.88 -1.74
C SER A 155 -2.95 -24.17 -3.16
N GLN A 156 -2.65 -23.27 -4.11
CA GLN A 156 -3.20 -23.35 -5.48
C GLN A 156 -2.28 -24.00 -6.51
N GLN A 157 -0.97 -23.98 -6.27
CA GLN A 157 0.03 -24.39 -7.26
C GLN A 157 1.11 -25.28 -6.64
N ALA A 158 0.74 -26.45 -6.16
CA ALA A 158 1.68 -27.43 -5.63
C ALA A 158 2.85 -27.75 -6.60
N ALA A 159 2.69 -27.53 -7.90
CA ALA A 159 3.72 -27.79 -8.90
C ALA A 159 4.82 -26.73 -8.98
N ILE A 160 4.64 -25.49 -8.43
CA ILE A 160 5.62 -24.40 -8.53
C ILE A 160 5.70 -23.64 -7.19
N VAL A 161 6.04 -24.34 -6.10
CA VAL A 161 6.15 -23.78 -4.75
C VAL A 161 7.04 -22.50 -4.72
N ALA A 162 8.19 -22.53 -5.39
CA ALA A 162 9.13 -21.39 -5.42
C ALA A 162 8.55 -20.16 -6.15
N GLN A 163 7.59 -20.30 -7.05
CA GLN A 163 6.91 -19.16 -7.69
C GLN A 163 5.84 -18.61 -6.75
N ALA A 164 5.04 -19.48 -6.12
CA ALA A 164 4.05 -19.07 -5.12
C ALA A 164 4.70 -18.32 -3.95
N GLU A 165 5.84 -18.79 -3.43
CA GLU A 165 6.59 -18.09 -2.39
C GLU A 165 7.09 -16.72 -2.82
N ARG A 166 7.52 -16.57 -4.08
CA ARG A 166 7.92 -15.25 -4.63
C ARG A 166 6.74 -14.31 -4.75
N VAL A 167 5.58 -14.79 -5.18
CA VAL A 167 4.34 -13.99 -5.27
C VAL A 167 3.88 -13.60 -3.87
N ASN A 168 3.83 -14.53 -2.93
CA ASN A 168 3.48 -14.26 -1.54
C ASN A 168 4.38 -13.15 -0.95
N LEU A 169 5.71 -13.28 -1.11
CA LEU A 169 6.65 -12.31 -0.61
C LEU A 169 6.51 -10.96 -1.30
N PHE A 170 6.35 -10.94 -2.63
CA PHE A 170 6.19 -9.70 -3.39
C PHE A 170 4.96 -8.93 -2.94
N THR A 171 3.79 -9.59 -2.90
CA THR A 171 2.53 -9.00 -2.44
C THR A 171 2.64 -8.52 -0.99
N LEU A 172 3.14 -9.38 -0.10
CA LEU A 172 3.28 -9.03 1.31
C LEU A 172 4.15 -7.78 1.51
N VAL A 173 5.26 -7.66 0.79
CA VAL A 173 6.15 -6.49 0.86
C VAL A 173 5.47 -5.24 0.32
N HIS A 174 4.78 -5.33 -0.82
CA HIS A 174 4.08 -4.20 -1.43
C HIS A 174 2.97 -3.68 -0.50
N GLU A 175 2.10 -4.56 -0.03
CA GLU A 175 0.97 -4.19 0.82
C GLU A 175 1.40 -3.75 2.23
N THR A 176 2.45 -4.37 2.78
CA THR A 176 3.05 -3.89 4.04
C THR A 176 3.67 -2.50 3.87
N ALA A 177 4.23 -2.18 2.69
CA ALA A 177 4.76 -0.84 2.43
C ALA A 177 3.64 0.21 2.43
N HIS A 178 2.44 -0.10 1.91
CA HIS A 178 1.27 0.75 2.09
C HIS A 178 0.93 0.92 3.56
N GLN A 179 0.77 -0.19 4.30
CA GLN A 179 0.42 -0.14 5.72
C GLN A 179 1.43 0.67 6.51
N LEU A 180 2.74 0.48 6.29
CA LEU A 180 3.79 1.26 6.94
C LEU A 180 3.73 2.74 6.54
N SER A 181 3.59 3.05 5.25
CA SER A 181 3.52 4.44 4.77
C SER A 181 2.41 5.24 5.46
N PHE A 182 1.24 4.61 5.66
CA PHE A 182 0.07 5.25 6.29
C PHE A 182 0.06 5.20 7.82
N ASN A 183 0.94 4.44 8.46
CA ASN A 183 0.90 4.27 9.92
C ASN A 183 2.17 4.73 10.63
N THR A 184 3.22 5.06 9.89
CA THR A 184 4.50 5.47 10.50
C THR A 184 4.80 6.96 10.39
N GLY A 185 3.86 7.75 9.84
CA GLY A 185 4.00 9.22 9.74
C GLY A 185 4.42 9.73 8.36
N ILE A 186 4.54 8.88 7.33
CA ILE A 186 4.79 9.36 5.95
C ILE A 186 3.52 9.87 5.31
N LEU A 187 2.43 9.08 5.38
CA LEU A 187 1.13 9.41 4.80
C LEU A 187 0.03 9.42 5.85
N ASN A 188 -0.96 10.29 5.65
CA ASN A 188 -2.15 10.37 6.49
C ASN A 188 -3.33 9.65 5.82
N ARG A 189 -3.91 8.64 6.50
CA ARG A 189 -5.06 7.87 6.00
C ARG A 189 -6.35 8.68 5.84
N GLN A 190 -6.49 9.76 6.57
CA GLN A 190 -7.72 10.58 6.60
C GLN A 190 -7.77 11.62 5.48
N VAL A 191 -6.72 11.68 4.65
CA VAL A 191 -6.60 12.67 3.58
C VAL A 191 -6.66 11.99 2.23
N ASP A 192 -7.36 12.60 1.28
CA ASP A 192 -7.39 12.15 -0.10
C ASP A 192 -6.07 12.54 -0.80
N LEU A 193 -5.20 11.54 -0.96
CA LEU A 193 -3.87 11.69 -1.58
C LEU A 193 -3.89 11.19 -3.04
N PRO A 194 -3.05 11.75 -3.92
CA PRO A 194 -2.84 11.18 -5.24
C PRO A 194 -2.43 9.71 -5.16
N VAL A 195 -3.09 8.84 -5.91
CA VAL A 195 -2.79 7.39 -5.92
C VAL A 195 -1.34 7.14 -6.29
N CYS A 196 -0.78 7.92 -7.23
CA CYS A 196 0.63 7.80 -7.63
C CYS A 196 1.63 7.99 -6.47
N VAL A 197 1.26 8.69 -5.41
CA VAL A 197 2.12 8.88 -4.24
C VAL A 197 2.17 7.61 -3.39
N SER A 198 1.00 7.03 -3.08
CA SER A 198 0.92 5.80 -2.29
C SER A 198 1.50 4.60 -3.05
N GLU A 199 1.15 4.46 -4.32
CA GLU A 199 1.66 3.40 -5.18
C GLU A 199 3.15 3.56 -5.48
N GLY A 200 3.59 4.81 -5.67
CA GLY A 200 5.00 5.13 -5.86
C GLY A 200 5.86 4.75 -4.66
N LEU A 201 5.38 4.97 -3.44
CA LEU A 201 6.07 4.53 -2.21
C LEU A 201 6.07 3.01 -2.07
N ALA A 202 4.96 2.34 -2.35
CA ALA A 202 4.89 0.88 -2.29
C ALA A 202 5.80 0.22 -3.33
N THR A 203 5.75 0.67 -4.59
CA THR A 203 6.60 0.17 -5.68
C THR A 203 8.09 0.49 -5.49
N TYR A 204 8.42 1.57 -4.77
CA TYR A 204 9.79 1.91 -4.37
C TYR A 204 10.37 0.91 -3.36
N VAL A 205 9.52 0.27 -2.56
CA VAL A 205 9.87 -0.71 -1.52
C VAL A 205 9.72 -2.16 -2.01
N GLU A 206 8.85 -2.45 -2.96
CA GLU A 206 8.35 -3.80 -3.33
C GLU A 206 9.44 -4.84 -3.69
N LEU A 207 10.64 -4.39 -4.05
CA LEU A 207 11.76 -5.30 -4.31
C LEU A 207 12.58 -5.63 -3.07
N TRP A 208 12.24 -5.10 -1.92
CA TRP A 208 12.92 -5.45 -0.69
C TRP A 208 12.82 -6.97 -0.42
N ARG A 209 13.91 -7.52 0.13
CA ARG A 209 14.00 -8.95 0.51
C ARG A 209 14.76 -9.07 1.83
N PRO A 210 14.35 -9.99 2.71
CA PRO A 210 15.10 -10.27 3.93
C PRO A 210 16.56 -10.59 3.64
N GLY A 211 17.47 -10.04 4.45
CA GLY A 211 18.91 -10.28 4.32
C GLY A 211 19.62 -9.54 3.19
N VAL A 212 18.91 -8.85 2.30
CA VAL A 212 19.50 -8.04 1.22
C VAL A 212 19.72 -6.62 1.71
N LYS A 213 20.98 -6.19 1.84
CA LYS A 213 21.30 -4.82 2.25
C LYS A 213 20.90 -3.83 1.16
N ASN A 214 20.40 -2.66 1.60
CA ASN A 214 20.02 -1.54 0.71
C ASN A 214 19.00 -1.92 -0.38
N ALA A 215 18.14 -2.89 -0.12
CA ALA A 215 17.14 -3.34 -1.09
C ALA A 215 16.03 -2.32 -1.36
N ILE A 216 15.71 -1.45 -0.36
CA ILE A 216 14.72 -0.38 -0.54
C ILE A 216 15.32 0.72 -1.43
N GLY A 217 14.57 1.14 -2.44
CA GLY A 217 14.97 2.19 -3.38
C GLY A 217 15.93 1.75 -4.47
N GLY A 218 16.10 0.45 -4.66
CA GLY A 218 16.81 -0.12 -5.80
C GLY A 218 16.10 0.13 -7.14
N VAL A 219 16.80 -0.17 -8.23
CA VAL A 219 16.22 -0.09 -9.58
C VAL A 219 15.20 -1.21 -9.78
N ASN A 220 13.95 -0.83 -9.99
CA ASN A 220 12.85 -1.76 -10.18
C ASN A 220 12.77 -2.22 -11.65
N ARG A 221 13.45 -3.31 -11.96
CA ARG A 221 13.53 -3.83 -13.34
C ARG A 221 12.16 -4.12 -13.97
N PRO A 222 11.20 -4.76 -13.30
CA PRO A 222 9.85 -4.93 -13.81
C PRO A 222 9.16 -3.60 -14.19
N ARG A 223 9.32 -2.55 -13.37
CA ARG A 223 8.75 -1.23 -13.68
C ARG A 223 9.49 -0.55 -14.85
N ILE A 224 10.80 -0.72 -14.95
CA ILE A 224 11.56 -0.27 -16.14
C ILE A 224 11.07 -0.97 -17.41
N GLU A 225 10.74 -2.25 -17.35
CA GLU A 225 10.20 -2.96 -18.51
C GLU A 225 8.84 -2.41 -18.95
N ALA A 226 7.95 -2.08 -18.00
CA ALA A 226 6.69 -1.41 -18.30
C ALA A 226 6.91 -0.04 -18.97
N LEU A 227 7.88 0.76 -18.49
CA LEU A 227 8.27 2.03 -19.13
C LEU A 227 8.83 1.82 -20.57
N ARG A 228 9.57 0.73 -20.80
CA ARG A 228 10.14 0.40 -22.11
C ARG A 228 9.06 0.04 -23.13
N GLN A 229 8.00 -0.64 -22.69
CA GLN A 229 6.91 -1.08 -23.55
C GLN A 229 5.89 0.01 -23.84
N ALA A 230 5.89 1.11 -23.08
CA ALA A 230 4.97 2.21 -23.28
C ALA A 230 5.28 2.99 -24.56
N VAL A 231 4.27 3.22 -25.38
CA VAL A 231 4.37 4.08 -26.58
C VAL A 231 4.38 5.54 -26.15
N ASP A 232 3.42 5.91 -25.31
CA ASP A 232 3.29 7.25 -24.76
C ASP A 232 3.28 7.19 -23.23
N TRP A 233 3.97 8.12 -22.61
CA TRP A 233 4.02 8.26 -21.17
C TRP A 233 2.92 9.20 -20.67
N ILE A 234 2.39 8.91 -19.48
CA ILE A 234 1.46 9.79 -18.77
C ILE A 234 2.22 11.06 -18.39
N ARG A 235 1.65 12.24 -18.64
CA ARG A 235 2.27 13.47 -18.16
C ARG A 235 2.25 13.48 -16.64
N ILE A 236 3.37 13.88 -16.01
CA ILE A 236 3.47 13.86 -14.55
C ILE A 236 2.39 14.74 -13.87
N GLY A 237 1.95 15.81 -14.55
CA GLY A 237 0.85 16.63 -14.07
C GLY A 237 -0.48 15.88 -14.01
N ASP A 238 -0.76 15.05 -15.02
CA ASP A 238 -1.96 14.24 -15.07
C ASP A 238 -1.89 13.11 -14.03
N LEU A 239 -0.73 12.45 -13.90
CA LEU A 239 -0.50 11.40 -12.92
C LEU A 239 -0.67 11.88 -11.46
N LEU A 240 -0.27 13.11 -11.14
CA LEU A 240 -0.39 13.70 -9.81
C LEU A 240 -1.81 14.16 -9.45
N VAL A 241 -2.70 14.29 -10.44
CA VAL A 241 -4.03 14.87 -10.25
C VAL A 241 -5.13 13.87 -10.54
N ASP A 242 -4.96 13.05 -11.56
CA ASP A 242 -6.00 12.16 -12.07
C ASP A 242 -5.71 10.69 -11.76
N ASP A 243 -6.46 10.14 -10.80
CA ASP A 243 -6.33 8.74 -10.39
C ASP A 243 -6.86 7.76 -11.45
N THR A 244 -7.51 8.22 -12.55
CA THR A 244 -7.95 7.35 -13.67
C THR A 244 -6.78 6.72 -14.42
N ALA A 245 -5.58 7.26 -14.27
CA ALA A 245 -4.35 6.64 -14.77
C ALA A 245 -4.14 5.20 -14.25
N PHE A 246 -4.74 4.85 -13.10
CA PHE A 246 -4.69 3.52 -12.49
C PHE A 246 -5.85 2.60 -12.90
N GLU A 247 -6.52 2.88 -14.00
CA GLU A 247 -7.47 1.95 -14.61
C GLU A 247 -6.74 0.81 -15.37
N PRO A 248 -7.39 -0.36 -15.59
CA PRO A 248 -6.73 -1.58 -16.09
C PRO A 248 -5.90 -1.42 -17.36
N LYS A 249 -6.20 -0.43 -18.21
CA LYS A 249 -5.47 -0.21 -19.48
C LYS A 249 -4.11 0.46 -19.30
N THR A 250 -3.99 1.30 -18.27
CA THR A 250 -2.83 2.18 -18.03
C THR A 250 -2.15 1.91 -16.69
N GLU A 251 -2.73 1.08 -15.85
CA GLU A 251 -2.26 0.85 -14.48
C GLU A 251 -0.79 0.46 -14.38
N GLN A 252 -0.30 -0.44 -15.24
CA GLN A 252 1.10 -0.89 -15.19
C GLN A 252 2.07 0.25 -15.52
N LEU A 253 1.71 1.13 -16.43
CA LEU A 253 2.47 2.32 -16.73
C LEU A 253 2.38 3.33 -15.58
N ALA A 254 1.19 3.56 -15.04
CA ALA A 254 1.01 4.45 -13.90
C ALA A 254 1.80 3.99 -12.66
N TYR A 255 1.84 2.69 -12.36
CA TYR A 255 2.72 2.12 -11.33
C TYR A 255 4.20 2.37 -11.63
N ALA A 256 4.61 2.17 -12.88
CA ALA A 256 6.00 2.33 -13.28
C ALA A 256 6.46 3.80 -13.20
N GLU A 257 5.63 4.73 -13.63
CA GLU A 257 5.91 6.16 -13.54
C GLU A 257 5.84 6.68 -12.09
N SER A 258 4.93 6.13 -11.27
CA SER A 258 4.86 6.42 -9.84
C SER A 258 6.14 5.96 -9.11
N TRP A 259 6.63 4.75 -9.42
CA TRP A 259 7.92 4.28 -8.95
C TRP A 259 9.04 5.23 -9.36
N LEU A 260 9.08 5.60 -10.63
CA LEU A 260 10.13 6.47 -11.17
C LEU A 260 10.14 7.82 -10.47
N LEU A 261 8.97 8.43 -10.24
CA LEU A 261 8.83 9.68 -9.52
C LEU A 261 9.41 9.59 -8.10
N VAL A 262 8.99 8.61 -7.31
CA VAL A 262 9.45 8.44 -5.94
C VAL A 262 10.94 8.08 -5.90
N HIS A 263 11.39 7.19 -6.77
CA HIS A 263 12.80 6.83 -6.92
C HIS A 263 13.67 8.06 -7.27
N TYR A 264 13.25 8.86 -8.23
CA TYR A 264 13.93 10.09 -8.63
C TYR A 264 14.03 11.09 -7.47
N LEU A 265 12.93 11.30 -6.74
CA LEU A 265 12.87 12.27 -5.64
C LEU A 265 13.67 11.83 -4.40
N LEU A 266 13.69 10.52 -4.09
CA LEU A 266 14.37 9.99 -2.91
C LEU A 266 15.84 9.61 -3.14
N ARG A 267 16.28 9.46 -4.39
CA ARG A 267 17.65 9.04 -4.70
C ARG A 267 18.69 10.12 -4.39
N ALA A 268 18.42 11.37 -4.70
CA ALA A 268 19.36 12.46 -4.47
C ALA A 268 19.00 13.26 -3.22
N SER A 269 19.97 13.44 -2.31
CA SER A 269 19.79 14.19 -1.07
C SER A 269 19.26 15.62 -1.26
N SER A 270 19.60 16.25 -2.38
CA SER A 270 19.13 17.60 -2.73
C SER A 270 17.63 17.67 -3.06
N ARG A 271 17.00 16.54 -3.46
CA ARG A 271 15.56 16.46 -3.81
C ARG A 271 14.68 15.99 -2.66
N GLN A 272 15.23 15.24 -1.71
CA GLN A 272 14.50 14.71 -0.58
C GLN A 272 13.74 15.76 0.25
N PRO A 273 14.28 16.97 0.55
CA PRO A 273 13.54 18.00 1.26
C PRO A 273 12.29 18.48 0.50
N ARG A 274 12.39 18.62 -0.84
CA ARG A 274 11.26 19.02 -1.69
C ARG A 274 10.15 17.96 -1.68
N PHE A 275 10.52 16.68 -1.71
CA PHE A 275 9.55 15.60 -1.63
C PHE A 275 8.84 15.57 -0.27
N ARG A 276 9.59 15.74 0.84
CA ARG A 276 8.96 15.86 2.17
C ARG A 276 8.02 17.05 2.26
N GLN A 277 8.43 18.20 1.72
CA GLN A 277 7.59 19.39 1.68
C GLN A 277 6.32 19.14 0.83
N TYR A 278 6.47 18.52 -0.33
CA TYR A 278 5.33 18.12 -1.18
C TYR A 278 4.33 17.25 -0.40
N LEU A 279 4.82 16.20 0.27
CA LEU A 279 3.96 15.31 1.07
C LEU A 279 3.27 16.08 2.20
N ALA A 280 3.95 16.95 2.90
CA ALA A 280 3.36 17.76 3.98
C ALA A 280 2.26 18.70 3.45
N GLU A 281 2.50 19.40 2.34
CA GLU A 281 1.53 20.34 1.77
C GLU A 281 0.33 19.66 1.13
N VAL A 282 0.52 18.54 0.41
CA VAL A 282 -0.60 17.81 -0.20
C VAL A 282 -1.49 17.16 0.85
N GLN A 283 -0.92 16.74 1.97
CA GLN A 283 -1.66 16.20 3.12
C GLN A 283 -2.36 17.31 3.94
N GLY A 284 -1.88 18.51 3.89
CA GLY A 284 -2.51 19.69 4.49
C GLY A 284 -3.70 20.24 3.70
N SER A 285 -3.90 19.78 2.46
CA SER A 285 -5.00 20.20 1.59
C SER A 285 -5.99 19.06 1.35
N ASN A 286 -7.26 19.27 1.70
CA ASN A 286 -8.35 18.31 1.41
C ASN A 286 -9.00 18.55 0.02
N LYS A 287 -8.33 19.32 -0.87
CA LYS A 287 -8.90 19.70 -2.16
C LYS A 287 -8.08 19.12 -3.31
N PRO A 288 -8.61 18.16 -4.08
CA PRO A 288 -7.93 17.64 -5.27
C PRO A 288 -7.50 18.74 -6.26
N ALA A 289 -8.29 19.83 -6.36
CA ALA A 289 -7.97 20.98 -7.21
C ALA A 289 -6.66 21.69 -6.83
N ASP A 290 -6.16 21.53 -5.60
CA ASP A 290 -4.89 22.11 -5.15
C ASP A 290 -3.67 21.27 -5.55
N ARG A 291 -3.84 20.01 -5.96
CA ARG A 291 -2.74 19.06 -6.21
C ARG A 291 -1.71 19.59 -7.18
N THR A 292 -2.14 20.16 -8.33
CA THR A 292 -1.23 20.76 -9.33
C THR A 292 -0.44 21.91 -8.74
N ARG A 293 -1.12 22.87 -8.12
CA ARG A 293 -0.49 24.06 -7.53
C ARG A 293 0.53 23.70 -6.44
N ILE A 294 0.21 22.72 -5.59
CA ILE A 294 1.10 22.23 -4.54
C ILE A 294 2.32 21.55 -5.18
N ALA A 295 2.13 20.71 -6.18
CA ALA A 295 3.20 20.03 -6.86
C ALA A 295 4.16 21.03 -7.54
N GLU A 296 3.65 22.01 -8.27
CA GLU A 296 4.47 23.05 -8.90
C GLU A 296 5.25 23.90 -7.89
N LYS A 297 4.60 24.25 -6.78
CA LYS A 297 5.24 25.02 -5.70
C LYS A 297 6.41 24.27 -5.07
N THR A 298 6.26 22.97 -4.84
CA THR A 298 7.21 22.17 -4.04
C THR A 298 8.21 21.41 -4.88
N LEU A 299 7.76 20.81 -6.00
CA LEU A 299 8.59 20.00 -6.89
C LEU A 299 9.17 20.82 -8.06
N GLY A 300 8.58 21.98 -8.35
CA GLY A 300 8.96 22.87 -9.45
C GLY A 300 8.05 22.67 -10.68
N PRO A 301 8.34 23.38 -11.80
CA PRO A 301 7.50 23.30 -13.00
C PRO A 301 7.33 21.86 -13.49
N LEU A 302 6.07 21.39 -13.61
CA LEU A 302 5.78 19.99 -13.89
C LEU A 302 6.29 19.54 -15.27
N ALA A 303 6.30 20.44 -16.28
CA ALA A 303 6.88 20.13 -17.58
C ALA A 303 8.40 19.87 -17.49
N LYS A 304 9.10 20.56 -16.60
CA LYS A 304 10.53 20.33 -16.34
C LYS A 304 10.72 19.01 -15.61
N LEU A 305 9.91 18.73 -14.59
CA LEU A 305 9.96 17.47 -13.85
C LEU A 305 9.70 16.28 -14.78
N ASP A 306 8.74 16.38 -15.70
CA ASP A 306 8.45 15.37 -16.71
C ASP A 306 9.68 15.06 -17.59
N HIS A 307 10.39 16.11 -18.03
CA HIS A 307 11.62 15.95 -18.79
C HIS A 307 12.74 15.27 -17.96
N GLU A 308 12.93 15.71 -16.73
CA GLU A 308 13.93 15.14 -15.80
C GLU A 308 13.66 13.66 -15.49
N LEU A 309 12.39 13.26 -15.34
CA LEU A 309 11.99 11.86 -15.14
C LEU A 309 12.30 11.01 -16.38
N LYS A 310 12.02 11.50 -17.58
CA LYS A 310 12.35 10.82 -18.84
C LYS A 310 13.87 10.67 -19.00
N ASP A 311 14.65 11.67 -18.63
CA ASP A 311 16.11 11.61 -18.63
C ASP A 311 16.65 10.61 -17.61
N GLU A 312 16.05 10.55 -16.41
CA GLU A 312 16.42 9.55 -15.42
C GLU A 312 16.14 8.13 -15.92
N ALA A 313 14.96 7.89 -16.49
CA ALA A 313 14.59 6.59 -17.03
C ALA A 313 15.50 6.13 -18.16
N ARG A 314 15.94 7.03 -19.03
CA ARG A 314 16.87 6.69 -20.14
C ARG A 314 18.16 6.04 -19.66
N LYS A 315 18.60 6.31 -18.41
CA LYS A 315 19.79 5.67 -17.80
C LYS A 315 19.58 4.17 -17.59
N TYR A 316 18.32 3.76 -17.34
CA TYR A 316 17.93 2.38 -17.08
C TYR A 316 17.45 1.64 -18.33
N LEU A 317 16.91 2.38 -19.31
CA LEU A 317 16.36 1.82 -20.54
C LEU A 317 17.46 1.41 -21.54
N ARG A 318 18.67 1.96 -21.41
CA ARG A 318 19.83 1.68 -22.30
C ARG A 318 20.62 0.43 -21.91
N GLY A 319 20.33 -0.19 -20.80
CA GLY A 319 20.94 -1.43 -20.31
C GLY A 319 19.91 -2.55 -20.23
#